data_a0eae4f81e63b9df3e4017c50de86beb
#
_entry.id   a0eae4f81e63b9df3e4017c50de86beb
#
_cell.length_a   1.000
_cell.length_b   1.000
_cell.length_c   1.000
_cell.angle_alpha   90.00
_cell.angle_beta   90.00
_cell.angle_gamma   90.00
#
_symmetry.space_group_name_H-M   'P 1'
#
loop_
_entity.id
_entity.type
_entity.pdbx_description
1 polymer ?
#
loop_
_entity_poly.entity_id
_entity_poly.type
_entity_poly.pdbx_seq_one_letter_code
_entity_poly.pdbx_strand_id
1 'polypeptide(L)'
;MPECRSLLQRFMRMRETLNMNKKELIDQLEALGMRPGRGLGQNFLLDSNLLDWIVRNCGASAGERVLEVGPGFGALTEKLISANFNVTAIEYDHRLADFQRKKFGSAPNFKLIEADACKVDYSELFPPKTSYRSVANLPYAISSVFIAKLLDSPNPPQSMFFMLQKEMGERLAAVPGTKAYGALSVRTQLLYDVAVEKIVPPQVFCPPPEVDSALVSFKLRQEKLLPDGLEKSFTFIVRELFNQRRKQIGKLIGKITGKEAAAKILDECGFAADLRPDKLTVADFVTLTQKINEYKGLDNE
;
A
#
# COMPACT_ATOMS: atom_id res chain seq x y z
N MET A 1 19.06 -20.22 37.90
CA MET A 1 18.30 -18.97 37.69
C MET A 1 19.16 -17.75 37.24
N PRO A 2 20.29 -17.91 36.56
CA PRO A 2 21.05 -16.82 35.94
C PRO A 2 20.49 -16.39 34.58
N GLU A 3 19.91 -17.33 33.81
CA GLU A 3 19.42 -17.03 32.44
C GLU A 3 18.22 -16.09 32.38
N CYS A 4 17.33 -16.16 33.37
CA CYS A 4 16.15 -15.28 33.43
C CYS A 4 16.55 -13.80 33.70
N ARG A 5 17.64 -13.58 34.46
CA ARG A 5 18.18 -12.21 34.68
C ARG A 5 18.88 -11.65 33.45
N SER A 6 19.52 -12.48 32.64
CA SER A 6 20.18 -12.06 31.41
C SER A 6 19.13 -11.69 30.31
N LEU A 7 18.04 -12.44 30.25
CA LEU A 7 16.90 -12.13 29.39
C LEU A 7 16.19 -10.85 29.83
N LEU A 8 15.95 -10.66 31.13
CA LEU A 8 15.35 -9.40 31.62
C LEU A 8 16.28 -8.21 31.41
N GLN A 9 17.57 -8.35 31.59
CA GLN A 9 18.54 -7.27 31.32
C GLN A 9 18.68 -6.99 29.82
N ARG A 10 18.58 -7.99 28.95
CA ARG A 10 18.46 -7.80 27.50
C ARG A 10 17.15 -7.10 27.12
N PHE A 11 16.03 -7.49 27.73
CA PHE A 11 14.73 -6.81 27.56
C PHE A 11 14.74 -5.39 28.08
N MET A 12 15.42 -5.11 29.21
CA MET A 12 15.55 -3.76 29.75
C MET A 12 16.47 -2.89 28.88
N ARG A 13 17.58 -3.42 28.35
CA ARG A 13 18.43 -2.71 27.38
C ARG A 13 17.70 -2.45 26.04
N MET A 14 16.83 -3.37 25.58
CA MET A 14 15.94 -3.10 24.43
C MET A 14 14.93 -1.98 24.72
N ARG A 15 14.49 -1.80 25.97
CA ARG A 15 13.59 -0.68 26.33
C ARG A 15 14.30 0.68 26.37
N GLU A 16 15.58 0.74 26.62
CA GLU A 16 16.35 1.99 26.62
C GLU A 16 16.70 2.50 25.21
N THR A 17 16.62 1.64 24.18
CA THR A 17 16.83 2.03 22.76
C THR A 17 15.54 2.46 22.04
N LEU A 18 14.44 2.63 22.76
CA LEU A 18 13.07 2.74 22.21
C LEU A 18 12.73 4.08 21.56
N ASN A 19 13.64 5.06 21.51
CA ASN A 19 13.39 6.36 20.87
C ASN A 19 14.66 6.90 20.24
N MET A 20 14.96 6.50 18.99
CA MET A 20 16.00 7.19 18.22
C MET A 20 15.61 8.67 18.08
N ASN A 21 16.35 9.55 18.75
CA ASN A 21 16.15 10.99 18.61
C ASN A 21 16.80 11.50 17.31
N LYS A 22 16.49 12.75 16.94
CA LYS A 22 17.02 13.36 15.71
C LYS A 22 18.54 13.36 15.63
N LYS A 23 19.24 13.56 16.76
CA LYS A 23 20.71 13.57 16.80
C LYS A 23 21.25 12.18 16.53
N GLU A 24 20.72 11.16 17.21
CA GLU A 24 21.11 9.76 17.00
C GLU A 24 20.88 9.31 15.55
N LEU A 25 19.77 9.73 14.92
CA LEU A 25 19.52 9.46 13.53
C LEU A 25 20.59 10.08 12.62
N ILE A 26 20.96 11.33 12.86
CA ILE A 26 22.00 12.02 12.08
C ILE A 26 23.35 11.31 12.26
N ASP A 27 23.72 10.98 13.51
CA ASP A 27 24.96 10.25 13.80
C ASP A 27 25.01 8.89 13.09
N GLN A 28 23.87 8.17 13.03
CA GLN A 28 23.75 6.89 12.32
C GLN A 28 23.86 7.07 10.80
N LEU A 29 23.22 8.10 10.25
CA LEU A 29 23.33 8.42 8.82
C LEU A 29 24.79 8.71 8.43
N GLU A 30 25.49 9.52 9.22
CA GLU A 30 26.90 9.84 9.01
C GLU A 30 27.79 8.58 9.11
N ALA A 31 27.55 7.74 10.12
CA ALA A 31 28.30 6.50 10.32
C ALA A 31 28.13 5.51 9.12
N LEU A 32 27.00 5.55 8.44
CA LEU A 32 26.74 4.76 7.23
C LEU A 32 27.16 5.48 5.95
N GLY A 33 27.80 6.65 6.03
CA GLY A 33 28.14 7.47 4.88
C GLY A 33 26.91 7.91 4.06
N MET A 34 25.76 7.98 4.71
CA MET A 34 24.50 8.40 4.09
C MET A 34 24.24 9.87 4.34
N ARG A 35 23.84 10.56 3.28
CA ARG A 35 23.27 11.91 3.44
C ARG A 35 21.76 11.77 3.28
N PRO A 36 20.96 12.39 4.19
CA PRO A 36 19.51 12.47 3.97
C PRO A 36 19.28 13.10 2.60
N GLY A 37 18.93 12.30 1.62
CA GLY A 37 18.91 12.72 0.22
C GLY A 37 17.51 12.66 -0.36
N ARG A 38 17.18 13.64 -1.22
CA ARG A 38 15.91 13.70 -1.95
C ARG A 38 15.72 12.52 -2.92
N GLY A 39 16.80 11.79 -3.27
CA GLY A 39 16.78 10.78 -4.31
C GLY A 39 16.01 9.49 -4.00
N LEU A 40 15.91 9.09 -2.74
CA LEU A 40 15.19 7.88 -2.32
C LEU A 40 13.90 8.20 -1.54
N GLY A 41 13.55 9.49 -1.36
CA GLY A 41 12.34 9.87 -0.64
C GLY A 41 12.33 9.41 0.84
N GLN A 42 13.51 9.32 1.46
CA GLN A 42 13.68 8.81 2.82
C GLN A 42 13.32 9.89 3.84
N ASN A 43 12.14 9.75 4.44
CA ASN A 43 11.67 10.55 5.57
C ASN A 43 11.47 9.61 6.76
N PHE A 44 12.40 9.62 7.71
CA PHE A 44 12.38 8.72 8.86
C PHE A 44 11.42 9.25 9.91
N LEU A 45 10.44 8.45 10.29
CA LEU A 45 9.46 8.76 11.32
C LEU A 45 10.12 8.62 12.70
N LEU A 46 10.09 9.69 13.51
CA LEU A 46 10.72 9.75 14.84
C LEU A 46 9.71 9.84 15.99
N ASP A 47 8.46 10.18 15.71
CA ASP A 47 7.43 10.33 16.74
C ASP A 47 6.99 8.98 17.28
N SER A 48 7.46 8.64 18.48
CA SER A 48 7.14 7.36 19.13
C SER A 48 5.66 7.20 19.43
N ASN A 49 4.94 8.27 19.76
CA ASN A 49 3.49 8.19 20.02
C ASN A 49 2.74 7.83 18.74
N LEU A 50 3.18 8.38 17.61
CA LEU A 50 2.60 8.06 16.31
C LEU A 50 2.94 6.61 15.89
N LEU A 51 4.17 6.15 16.12
CA LEU A 51 4.54 4.75 15.89
C LEU A 51 3.69 3.79 16.73
N ASP A 52 3.51 4.08 18.02
CA ASP A 52 2.65 3.29 18.90
C ASP A 52 1.17 3.34 18.46
N TRP A 53 0.72 4.49 17.95
CA TRP A 53 -0.63 4.64 17.40
C TRP A 53 -0.80 3.79 16.14
N ILE A 54 0.19 3.78 15.21
CA ILE A 54 0.18 2.94 14.01
C ILE A 54 0.03 1.47 14.39
N VAL A 55 0.86 0.96 15.30
CA VAL A 55 0.85 -0.45 15.71
C VAL A 55 -0.50 -0.84 16.34
N ARG A 56 -1.10 0.04 17.16
CA ARG A 56 -2.40 -0.22 17.79
C ARG A 56 -3.57 -0.21 16.79
N ASN A 57 -3.46 0.54 15.69
CA ASN A 57 -4.56 0.75 14.75
C ASN A 57 -4.37 0.04 13.40
N CYS A 58 -3.24 -0.64 13.19
CA CYS A 58 -2.98 -1.35 11.92
C CYS A 58 -3.86 -2.59 11.71
N GLY A 59 -4.67 -2.95 12.70
CA GLY A 59 -5.59 -4.08 12.64
C GLY A 59 -4.94 -5.45 12.73
N ALA A 60 -3.63 -5.53 13.06
CA ALA A 60 -2.92 -6.78 13.29
C ALA A 60 -3.03 -7.23 14.76
N SER A 61 -3.01 -8.54 14.99
CA SER A 61 -2.95 -9.17 16.30
C SER A 61 -1.61 -9.86 16.52
N ALA A 62 -1.23 -10.09 17.78
CA ALA A 62 -0.01 -10.80 18.12
C ALA A 62 0.06 -12.17 17.41
N GLY A 63 1.22 -12.52 16.87
CA GLY A 63 1.44 -13.74 16.10
C GLY A 63 1.07 -13.64 14.61
N GLU A 64 0.36 -12.58 14.17
CA GLU A 64 0.06 -12.41 12.74
C GLU A 64 1.29 -12.00 11.92
N ARG A 65 1.26 -12.33 10.64
CA ARG A 65 2.33 -11.94 9.68
C ARG A 65 2.12 -10.50 9.23
N VAL A 66 3.18 -9.70 9.33
CA VAL A 66 3.20 -8.32 8.88
C VAL A 66 4.32 -8.12 7.87
N LEU A 67 3.97 -7.59 6.71
CA LEU A 67 4.90 -7.10 5.70
C LEU A 67 5.18 -5.62 5.97
N GLU A 68 6.45 -5.29 6.17
CA GLU A 68 6.94 -3.90 6.23
C GLU A 68 7.82 -3.61 5.01
N VAL A 69 7.60 -2.49 4.34
CA VAL A 69 8.42 -2.05 3.19
C VAL A 69 9.13 -0.74 3.54
N GLY A 70 10.45 -0.72 3.32
CA GLY A 70 11.29 0.42 3.66
C GLY A 70 11.41 0.65 5.17
N PRO A 71 11.85 -0.37 5.96
CA PRO A 71 11.98 -0.24 7.42
C PRO A 71 12.97 0.85 7.85
N GLY A 72 13.90 1.24 6.99
CA GLY A 72 14.90 2.26 7.27
C GLY A 72 15.75 1.90 8.49
N PHE A 73 15.81 2.78 9.50
CA PHE A 73 16.48 2.50 10.78
C PHE A 73 15.66 1.65 11.76
N GLY A 74 14.48 1.18 11.35
CA GLY A 74 13.68 0.21 12.09
C GLY A 74 12.86 0.77 13.23
N ALA A 75 12.50 2.03 13.21
CA ALA A 75 11.65 2.62 14.24
C ALA A 75 10.27 1.95 14.32
N LEU A 76 9.63 1.71 13.17
CA LEU A 76 8.37 0.98 13.10
C LEU A 76 8.60 -0.53 13.30
N THR A 77 9.64 -1.10 12.69
CA THR A 77 10.02 -2.52 12.83
C THR A 77 10.12 -2.92 14.30
N GLU A 78 10.81 -2.12 15.12
CA GLU A 78 10.99 -2.38 16.54
C GLU A 78 9.65 -2.47 17.31
N LYS A 79 8.73 -1.56 16.99
CA LYS A 79 7.38 -1.56 17.58
C LYS A 79 6.56 -2.77 17.13
N LEU A 80 6.65 -3.15 15.85
CA LEU A 80 5.97 -4.33 15.31
C LEU A 80 6.51 -5.63 15.96
N ILE A 81 7.83 -5.77 16.07
CA ILE A 81 8.47 -6.92 16.74
C ILE A 81 8.06 -6.97 18.22
N SER A 82 8.09 -5.81 18.92
CA SER A 82 7.72 -5.72 20.34
C SER A 82 6.25 -6.02 20.60
N ALA A 83 5.38 -5.79 19.61
CA ALA A 83 3.97 -6.18 19.64
C ALA A 83 3.76 -7.67 19.32
N ASN A 84 4.84 -8.44 19.20
CA ASN A 84 4.83 -9.86 18.89
C ASN A 84 4.24 -10.20 17.51
N PHE A 85 4.41 -9.33 16.51
CA PHE A 85 4.09 -9.66 15.14
C PHE A 85 5.24 -10.44 14.48
N ASN A 86 4.91 -11.30 13.51
CA ASN A 86 5.90 -11.97 12.67
C ASN A 86 6.22 -11.04 11.48
N VAL A 87 7.28 -10.25 11.61
CA VAL A 87 7.63 -9.19 10.66
C VAL A 87 8.50 -9.74 9.53
N THR A 88 8.05 -9.56 8.29
CA THR A 88 8.89 -9.69 7.11
C THR A 88 9.13 -8.28 6.56
N ALA A 89 10.37 -7.81 6.64
CA ALA A 89 10.77 -6.49 6.16
C ALA A 89 11.47 -6.59 4.80
N ILE A 90 11.17 -5.66 3.89
CA ILE A 90 11.85 -5.54 2.58
C ILE A 90 12.56 -4.19 2.55
N GLU A 91 13.89 -4.22 2.40
CA GLU A 91 14.72 -3.02 2.29
C GLU A 91 15.54 -3.04 0.99
N TYR A 92 15.55 -1.91 0.32
CA TYR A 92 16.28 -1.75 -0.96
C TYR A 92 17.73 -1.31 -0.76
N ASP A 93 18.00 -0.41 0.22
CA ASP A 93 19.34 0.09 0.49
C ASP A 93 20.13 -0.94 1.33
N HIS A 94 21.21 -1.48 0.76
CA HIS A 94 22.03 -2.52 1.42
C HIS A 94 22.60 -2.06 2.77
N ARG A 95 22.92 -0.77 2.94
CA ARG A 95 23.46 -0.23 4.21
C ARG A 95 22.42 -0.27 5.32
N LEU A 96 21.16 0.09 4.97
CA LEU A 96 20.03 -0.02 5.89
C LEU A 96 19.65 -1.48 6.13
N ALA A 97 19.74 -2.34 5.10
CA ALA A 97 19.54 -3.78 5.26
C ALA A 97 20.56 -4.39 6.21
N ASP A 98 21.84 -4.03 6.10
CA ASP A 98 22.90 -4.47 7.03
C ASP A 98 22.67 -3.94 8.45
N PHE A 99 22.23 -2.69 8.58
CA PHE A 99 21.83 -2.14 9.87
C PHE A 99 20.70 -2.95 10.51
N GLN A 100 19.65 -3.27 9.74
CA GLN A 100 18.51 -4.08 10.18
C GLN A 100 18.95 -5.49 10.62
N ARG A 101 19.82 -6.16 9.84
CA ARG A 101 20.36 -7.48 10.19
C ARG A 101 21.10 -7.46 11.52
N LYS A 102 21.93 -6.43 11.75
CA LYS A 102 22.67 -6.26 13.01
C LYS A 102 21.74 -5.98 14.18
N LYS A 103 20.71 -5.15 13.98
CA LYS A 103 19.80 -4.72 15.04
C LYS A 103 18.78 -5.79 15.40
N PHE A 104 18.16 -6.43 14.42
CA PHE A 104 17.02 -7.33 14.62
C PHE A 104 17.24 -8.79 14.19
N GLY A 105 18.37 -9.11 13.58
CA GLY A 105 18.64 -10.44 13.03
C GLY A 105 18.60 -11.59 14.04
N SER A 106 18.71 -11.31 15.34
CA SER A 106 18.53 -12.31 16.40
C SER A 106 17.08 -12.45 16.92
N ALA A 107 16.16 -11.58 16.46
CA ALA A 107 14.75 -11.67 16.85
C ALA A 107 14.07 -12.85 16.12
N PRO A 108 13.44 -13.78 16.83
CA PRO A 108 12.87 -15.00 16.20
C PRO A 108 11.67 -14.69 15.30
N ASN A 109 11.04 -13.54 15.48
CA ASN A 109 9.87 -13.08 14.74
C ASN A 109 10.20 -11.99 13.71
N PHE A 110 11.47 -11.93 13.26
CA PHE A 110 11.91 -10.98 12.23
C PHE A 110 12.60 -11.68 11.06
N LYS A 111 12.21 -11.34 9.85
CA LYS A 111 12.85 -11.76 8.60
C LYS A 111 13.11 -10.53 7.74
N LEU A 112 14.34 -10.37 7.24
CA LEU A 112 14.72 -9.31 6.31
C LEU A 112 14.96 -9.88 4.92
N ILE A 113 14.45 -9.18 3.92
CA ILE A 113 14.69 -9.41 2.50
C ILE A 113 15.30 -8.14 1.92
N GLU A 114 16.52 -8.23 1.40
CA GLU A 114 17.15 -7.13 0.67
C GLU A 114 16.73 -7.20 -0.79
N ALA A 115 15.79 -6.34 -1.18
CA ALA A 115 15.20 -6.35 -2.51
C ALA A 115 14.46 -5.05 -2.84
N ASP A 116 14.18 -4.85 -4.13
CA ASP A 116 13.23 -3.84 -4.60
C ASP A 116 11.80 -4.34 -4.39
N ALA A 117 11.05 -3.71 -3.46
CA ALA A 117 9.68 -4.08 -3.15
C ALA A 117 8.73 -4.06 -4.38
N CYS A 118 9.04 -3.24 -5.38
CA CYS A 118 8.27 -3.22 -6.63
C CYS A 118 8.56 -4.44 -7.54
N LYS A 119 9.61 -5.21 -7.28
CA LYS A 119 10.02 -6.38 -8.09
C LYS A 119 9.81 -7.73 -7.40
N VAL A 120 9.64 -7.76 -6.07
CA VAL A 120 9.40 -8.99 -5.31
C VAL A 120 8.15 -9.71 -5.81
N ASP A 121 8.21 -11.02 -5.92
CA ASP A 121 7.02 -11.86 -6.12
C ASP A 121 6.34 -12.12 -4.77
N TYR A 122 5.23 -11.45 -4.54
CA TYR A 122 4.47 -11.59 -3.30
C TYR A 122 3.69 -12.91 -3.21
N SER A 123 3.48 -13.61 -4.32
CA SER A 123 2.83 -14.93 -4.33
C SER A 123 3.74 -16.03 -3.80
N GLU A 124 5.06 -15.90 -3.98
CA GLU A 124 6.05 -16.79 -3.36
C GLU A 124 6.24 -16.47 -1.88
N LEU A 125 6.25 -15.18 -1.53
CA LEU A 125 6.46 -14.74 -0.15
C LEU A 125 5.25 -15.03 0.74
N PHE A 126 4.06 -14.84 0.19
CA PHE A 126 2.77 -15.12 0.83
C PHE A 126 1.89 -15.95 -0.11
N PRO A 127 2.10 -17.28 -0.13
CA PRO A 127 1.31 -18.16 -1.01
C PRO A 127 -0.19 -18.06 -0.72
N PRO A 128 -1.06 -18.49 -1.65
CA PRO A 128 -2.51 -18.50 -1.46
C PRO A 128 -2.91 -19.12 -0.13
N LYS A 129 -3.92 -18.53 0.53
CA LYS A 129 -4.39 -18.87 1.89
C LYS A 129 -3.46 -18.45 3.04
N THR A 130 -2.31 -17.82 2.77
CA THR A 130 -1.48 -17.22 3.82
C THR A 130 -2.09 -15.87 4.20
N SER A 131 -2.66 -15.76 5.40
CA SER A 131 -3.12 -14.47 5.93
C SER A 131 -1.91 -13.61 6.32
N TYR A 132 -1.88 -12.37 5.84
CA TYR A 132 -0.90 -11.36 6.22
C TYR A 132 -1.48 -9.95 6.12
N ARG A 133 -0.82 -9.02 6.76
CA ARG A 133 -1.13 -7.58 6.71
C ARG A 133 0.09 -6.82 6.21
N SER A 134 -0.09 -5.59 5.73
CA SER A 134 1.05 -4.75 5.36
C SER A 134 1.00 -3.43 6.12
N VAL A 135 2.08 -3.11 6.82
CA VAL A 135 2.18 -1.89 7.64
C VAL A 135 3.51 -1.21 7.31
N ALA A 136 3.49 0.02 6.85
CA ALA A 136 4.72 0.71 6.46
C ALA A 136 4.63 2.23 6.50
N ASN A 137 5.76 2.87 6.79
CA ASN A 137 6.02 4.25 6.38
C ASN A 137 6.61 4.21 4.96
N LEU A 138 5.74 4.19 3.94
CA LEU A 138 6.17 3.94 2.56
C LEU A 138 7.00 5.09 1.98
N PRO A 139 8.14 4.79 1.33
CA PRO A 139 8.83 5.79 0.52
C PRO A 139 7.90 6.33 -0.57
N TYR A 140 7.73 7.65 -0.63
CA TYR A 140 6.72 8.27 -1.50
C TYR A 140 6.89 7.93 -2.98
N ALA A 141 8.14 7.79 -3.42
CA ALA A 141 8.47 7.50 -4.81
C ALA A 141 7.90 6.17 -5.31
N ILE A 142 7.74 5.17 -4.43
CA ILE A 142 7.29 3.84 -4.82
C ILE A 142 5.85 3.53 -4.40
N SER A 143 5.21 4.39 -3.61
CA SER A 143 3.94 4.07 -2.96
C SER A 143 2.84 3.65 -3.93
N SER A 144 2.67 4.35 -5.06
CA SER A 144 1.64 4.02 -6.06
C SER A 144 1.93 2.69 -6.78
N VAL A 145 3.19 2.43 -7.11
CA VAL A 145 3.62 1.19 -7.81
C VAL A 145 3.50 -0.01 -6.87
N PHE A 146 3.95 0.15 -5.63
CA PHE A 146 3.87 -0.90 -4.62
C PHE A 146 2.42 -1.28 -4.29
N ILE A 147 1.55 -0.28 -4.06
CA ILE A 147 0.12 -0.52 -3.82
C ILE A 147 -0.49 -1.25 -5.03
N ALA A 148 -0.26 -0.76 -6.26
CA ALA A 148 -0.77 -1.43 -7.46
C ALA A 148 -0.31 -2.88 -7.57
N LYS A 149 0.94 -3.18 -7.19
CA LYS A 149 1.47 -4.54 -7.19
C LYS A 149 0.77 -5.46 -6.16
N LEU A 150 0.45 -4.94 -4.98
CA LEU A 150 -0.33 -5.70 -4.00
C LEU A 150 -1.77 -5.96 -4.46
N LEU A 151 -2.37 -4.99 -5.19
CA LEU A 151 -3.71 -5.18 -5.78
C LEU A 151 -3.73 -6.26 -6.88
N ASP A 152 -2.61 -6.44 -7.59
CA ASP A 152 -2.46 -7.45 -8.64
C ASP A 152 -2.01 -8.81 -8.09
N SER A 153 -1.74 -8.92 -6.79
CA SER A 153 -1.36 -10.19 -6.15
C SER A 153 -2.53 -11.16 -6.09
N PRO A 154 -2.32 -12.46 -6.39
CA PRO A 154 -3.37 -13.47 -6.23
C PRO A 154 -3.76 -13.70 -4.77
N ASN A 155 -2.93 -13.25 -3.83
CA ASN A 155 -3.20 -13.27 -2.40
C ASN A 155 -2.92 -11.87 -1.81
N PRO A 156 -3.83 -10.91 -1.96
CA PRO A 156 -3.64 -9.56 -1.41
C PRO A 156 -3.72 -9.58 0.13
N PRO A 157 -3.06 -8.62 0.83
CA PRO A 157 -3.09 -8.56 2.29
C PRO A 157 -4.51 -8.34 2.83
N GLN A 158 -4.81 -8.93 3.99
CA GLN A 158 -6.12 -8.76 4.66
C GLN A 158 -6.38 -7.31 5.08
N SER A 159 -5.33 -6.57 5.39
CA SER A 159 -5.37 -5.13 5.59
C SER A 159 -4.03 -4.51 5.25
N MET A 160 -4.07 -3.23 4.87
CA MET A 160 -2.88 -2.41 4.74
C MET A 160 -3.04 -1.16 5.60
N PHE A 161 -1.93 -0.68 6.17
CA PHE A 161 -1.90 0.52 6.96
C PHE A 161 -0.63 1.31 6.64
N PHE A 162 -0.78 2.35 5.81
CA PHE A 162 0.36 3.04 5.23
C PHE A 162 0.41 4.52 5.60
N MET A 163 1.62 4.99 5.90
CA MET A 163 1.96 6.40 5.84
C MET A 163 2.28 6.75 4.38
N LEU A 164 1.54 7.71 3.83
CA LEU A 164 1.62 8.17 2.44
C LEU A 164 1.69 9.70 2.40
N GLN A 165 2.03 10.28 1.24
CA GLN A 165 1.74 11.69 1.02
C GLN A 165 0.21 11.93 1.11
N LYS A 166 -0.19 13.05 1.69
CA LYS A 166 -1.60 13.42 1.88
C LYS A 166 -2.40 13.31 0.58
N GLU A 167 -1.88 13.89 -0.52
CA GLU A 167 -2.55 13.81 -1.83
C GLU A 167 -2.77 12.37 -2.30
N MET A 168 -1.80 11.48 -2.05
CA MET A 168 -1.95 10.06 -2.39
C MET A 168 -3.04 9.40 -1.54
N GLY A 169 -3.08 9.66 -0.24
CA GLY A 169 -4.14 9.16 0.64
C GLY A 169 -5.52 9.65 0.21
N GLU A 170 -5.65 10.94 -0.06
CA GLU A 170 -6.89 11.54 -0.57
C GLU A 170 -7.32 10.94 -1.91
N ARG A 171 -6.37 10.63 -2.80
CA ARG A 171 -6.64 9.97 -4.08
C ARG A 171 -7.16 8.55 -3.90
N LEU A 172 -6.56 7.77 -3.01
CA LEU A 172 -6.96 6.38 -2.76
C LEU A 172 -8.37 6.29 -2.14
N ALA A 173 -8.72 7.22 -1.25
CA ALA A 173 -10.02 7.31 -0.59
C ALA A 173 -11.05 8.17 -1.35
N ALA A 174 -10.67 8.71 -2.53
CA ALA A 174 -11.52 9.64 -3.29
C ALA A 174 -12.84 8.99 -3.74
N VAL A 175 -13.91 9.77 -3.72
CA VAL A 175 -15.23 9.36 -4.20
C VAL A 175 -15.47 9.83 -5.65
N PRO A 176 -16.37 9.15 -6.41
CA PRO A 176 -16.73 9.54 -7.76
C PRO A 176 -17.10 11.02 -7.86
N GLY A 177 -16.70 11.66 -8.96
CA GLY A 177 -16.99 13.08 -9.22
C GLY A 177 -15.99 14.07 -8.63
N THR A 178 -15.07 13.65 -7.78
CA THR A 178 -14.03 14.51 -7.22
C THR A 178 -12.78 14.58 -8.12
N LYS A 179 -11.99 15.65 -7.98
CA LYS A 179 -10.75 15.84 -8.76
C LYS A 179 -9.72 14.73 -8.48
N ALA A 180 -9.67 14.22 -7.29
CA ALA A 180 -8.71 13.20 -6.86
C ALA A 180 -9.05 11.79 -7.37
N TYR A 181 -10.34 11.51 -7.66
CA TYR A 181 -10.80 10.19 -8.09
C TYR A 181 -10.19 9.77 -9.43
N GLY A 182 -9.61 8.58 -9.49
CA GLY A 182 -8.88 8.09 -10.65
C GLY A 182 -8.76 6.57 -10.69
N ALA A 183 -7.99 6.05 -11.65
CA ALA A 183 -7.82 4.62 -11.84
C ALA A 183 -7.35 3.89 -10.58
N LEU A 184 -6.42 4.48 -9.83
CA LEU A 184 -5.92 3.86 -8.59
C LEU A 184 -7.01 3.85 -7.51
N SER A 185 -7.85 4.89 -7.41
CA SER A 185 -9.01 4.91 -6.51
C SER A 185 -9.95 3.74 -6.80
N VAL A 186 -10.34 3.57 -8.06
CA VAL A 186 -11.26 2.52 -8.50
C VAL A 186 -10.68 1.12 -8.24
N ARG A 187 -9.41 0.90 -8.64
CA ARG A 187 -8.75 -0.40 -8.46
C ARG A 187 -8.58 -0.77 -6.99
N THR A 188 -8.23 0.20 -6.15
CA THR A 188 -8.07 -0.02 -4.72
C THR A 188 -9.41 -0.29 -4.05
N GLN A 189 -10.43 0.52 -4.34
CA GLN A 189 -11.75 0.41 -3.75
C GLN A 189 -12.56 -0.79 -4.29
N LEU A 190 -12.12 -1.41 -5.38
CA LEU A 190 -12.65 -2.71 -5.82
C LEU A 190 -12.41 -3.79 -4.74
N LEU A 191 -11.22 -3.79 -4.14
CA LEU A 191 -10.79 -4.81 -3.18
C LEU A 191 -10.92 -4.37 -1.73
N TYR A 192 -10.79 -3.07 -1.44
CA TYR A 192 -10.65 -2.55 -0.07
C TYR A 192 -11.63 -1.42 0.21
N ASP A 193 -12.09 -1.39 1.46
CA ASP A 193 -12.58 -0.16 2.08
C ASP A 193 -11.39 0.68 2.50
N VAL A 194 -11.33 1.93 2.03
CA VAL A 194 -10.19 2.83 2.21
C VAL A 194 -10.60 4.05 3.01
N ALA A 195 -9.82 4.37 4.05
CA ALA A 195 -10.05 5.58 4.85
C ALA A 195 -8.74 6.33 5.15
N VAL A 196 -8.80 7.65 5.14
CA VAL A 196 -7.75 8.50 5.68
C VAL A 196 -7.99 8.64 7.18
N GLU A 197 -7.16 7.98 7.99
CA GLU A 197 -7.33 7.90 9.44
C GLU A 197 -6.78 9.15 10.15
N LYS A 198 -5.68 9.71 9.63
CA LYS A 198 -5.01 10.84 10.27
C LYS A 198 -4.14 11.60 9.28
N ILE A 199 -4.18 12.93 9.34
CA ILE A 199 -3.20 13.80 8.68
C ILE A 199 -2.01 13.99 9.61
N VAL A 200 -0.82 13.90 9.05
CA VAL A 200 0.45 13.90 9.79
C VAL A 200 1.34 15.01 9.25
N PRO A 201 1.71 15.99 10.11
CA PRO A 201 2.52 17.12 9.68
C PRO A 201 3.99 16.71 9.46
N PRO A 202 4.76 17.45 8.66
CA PRO A 202 6.14 17.14 8.30
C PRO A 202 7.12 17.04 9.48
N GLN A 203 6.83 17.73 10.60
CA GLN A 203 7.74 17.87 11.74
C GLN A 203 8.03 16.57 12.48
N VAL A 204 7.18 15.54 12.31
CA VAL A 204 7.39 14.22 12.93
C VAL A 204 8.42 13.37 12.20
N PHE A 205 8.94 13.86 11.06
CA PHE A 205 9.93 13.18 10.24
C PHE A 205 11.29 13.88 10.26
N CYS A 206 12.34 13.13 9.99
CA CYS A 206 13.68 13.64 9.74
C CYS A 206 14.33 12.96 8.51
N PRO A 207 14.70 13.73 7.47
CA PRO A 207 14.33 15.13 7.26
C PRO A 207 12.82 15.30 7.08
N PRO A 208 12.24 16.47 7.37
CA PRO A 208 10.83 16.72 7.14
C PRO A 208 10.53 16.73 5.62
N PRO A 209 9.46 16.07 5.16
CA PRO A 209 8.97 16.18 3.79
C PRO A 209 8.45 17.58 3.48
N GLU A 210 8.29 17.89 2.19
CA GLU A 210 7.78 19.20 1.74
C GLU A 210 6.25 19.32 1.89
N VAL A 211 5.55 18.21 2.09
CA VAL A 211 4.07 18.12 2.15
C VAL A 211 3.63 17.32 3.36
N ASP A 212 2.39 17.55 3.78
CA ASP A 212 1.73 16.70 4.78
C ASP A 212 1.68 15.24 4.32
N SER A 213 1.71 14.35 5.30
CA SER A 213 1.48 12.93 5.14
C SER A 213 0.06 12.56 5.61
N ALA A 214 -0.37 11.36 5.28
CA ALA A 214 -1.60 10.78 5.78
C ALA A 214 -1.36 9.31 6.17
N LEU A 215 -1.94 8.90 7.27
CA LEU A 215 -2.12 7.50 7.60
C LEU A 215 -3.41 7.02 6.94
N VAL A 216 -3.30 5.98 6.14
CA VAL A 216 -4.40 5.42 5.35
C VAL A 216 -4.58 3.96 5.70
N SER A 217 -5.80 3.60 6.04
CA SER A 217 -6.22 2.21 6.28
C SER A 217 -6.90 1.64 5.05
N PHE A 218 -6.67 0.34 4.84
CA PHE A 218 -7.30 -0.46 3.80
C PHE A 218 -7.77 -1.75 4.44
N LYS A 219 -9.06 -2.04 4.37
CA LYS A 219 -9.67 -3.29 4.87
C LYS A 219 -10.18 -4.10 3.70
N LEU A 220 -9.67 -5.31 3.53
CA LEU A 220 -10.11 -6.19 2.45
C LEU A 220 -11.62 -6.45 2.58
N ARG A 221 -12.36 -6.27 1.48
CA ARG A 221 -13.79 -6.52 1.44
C ARG A 221 -14.09 -8.00 1.65
N GLN A 222 -15.13 -8.28 2.41
CA GLN A 222 -15.62 -9.64 2.61
C GLN A 222 -16.30 -10.16 1.33
N GLU A 223 -17.02 -9.28 0.64
CA GLU A 223 -17.71 -9.61 -0.60
C GLU A 223 -16.86 -9.23 -1.81
N LYS A 224 -16.70 -10.17 -2.72
CA LYS A 224 -16.01 -9.94 -3.98
C LYS A 224 -16.97 -9.21 -4.94
N LEU A 225 -16.62 -7.98 -5.31
CA LEU A 225 -17.45 -7.17 -6.22
C LEU A 225 -17.32 -7.60 -7.69
N LEU A 226 -16.16 -8.12 -8.09
CA LEU A 226 -15.86 -8.51 -9.47
C LEU A 226 -15.91 -10.04 -9.59
N PRO A 227 -16.63 -10.61 -10.57
CA PRO A 227 -16.57 -12.04 -10.87
C PRO A 227 -15.16 -12.52 -11.21
N ASP A 228 -14.88 -13.80 -10.92
CA ASP A 228 -13.60 -14.43 -11.20
C ASP A 228 -13.27 -14.42 -12.68
N GLY A 229 -12.00 -14.21 -13.00
CA GLY A 229 -11.48 -14.20 -14.36
C GLY A 229 -11.58 -12.84 -15.06
N LEU A 230 -12.25 -11.85 -14.48
CA LEU A 230 -12.40 -10.51 -15.07
C LEU A 230 -11.35 -9.49 -14.58
N GLU A 231 -10.43 -9.87 -13.71
CA GLU A 231 -9.47 -8.96 -13.07
C GLU A 231 -8.59 -8.20 -14.08
N LYS A 232 -8.12 -8.91 -15.10
CA LYS A 232 -7.30 -8.30 -16.18
C LYS A 232 -8.10 -7.34 -17.03
N SER A 233 -9.32 -7.75 -17.40
CA SER A 233 -10.25 -6.92 -18.19
C SER A 233 -10.65 -5.66 -17.43
N PHE A 234 -10.99 -5.78 -16.15
CA PHE A 234 -11.30 -4.64 -15.27
C PHE A 234 -10.15 -3.65 -15.20
N THR A 235 -8.94 -4.14 -14.90
CA THR A 235 -7.74 -3.30 -14.82
C THR A 235 -7.47 -2.58 -16.14
N PHE A 236 -7.63 -3.28 -17.27
CA PHE A 236 -7.47 -2.70 -18.60
C PHE A 236 -8.51 -1.61 -18.87
N ILE A 237 -9.81 -1.89 -18.65
CA ILE A 237 -10.91 -0.95 -18.91
C ILE A 237 -10.77 0.30 -18.05
N VAL A 238 -10.52 0.14 -16.75
CA VAL A 238 -10.33 1.26 -15.83
C VAL A 238 -9.17 2.15 -16.31
N ARG A 239 -8.03 1.54 -16.66
CA ARG A 239 -6.86 2.27 -17.17
C ARG A 239 -7.18 3.04 -18.46
N GLU A 240 -7.79 2.38 -19.45
CA GLU A 240 -8.10 3.00 -20.75
C GLU A 240 -9.07 4.17 -20.59
N LEU A 241 -10.08 4.04 -19.74
CA LEU A 241 -11.03 5.12 -19.49
C LEU A 241 -10.36 6.31 -18.78
N PHE A 242 -9.49 6.09 -17.79
CA PHE A 242 -8.80 7.17 -17.08
C PHE A 242 -7.62 7.77 -17.84
N ASN A 243 -7.03 7.08 -18.83
CA ASN A 243 -6.03 7.67 -19.73
C ASN A 243 -6.55 8.89 -20.49
N GLN A 244 -7.87 8.96 -20.69
CA GLN A 244 -8.55 10.06 -21.34
C GLN A 244 -9.71 10.59 -20.49
N ARG A 245 -9.48 10.77 -19.19
CA ARG A 245 -10.44 11.14 -18.14
C ARG A 245 -11.45 12.22 -18.54
N ARG A 246 -11.04 13.22 -19.37
CA ARG A 246 -11.89 14.33 -19.80
C ARG A 246 -12.82 13.98 -20.96
N LYS A 247 -12.68 12.82 -21.60
CA LYS A 247 -13.53 12.38 -22.69
C LYS A 247 -14.74 11.62 -22.19
N GLN A 248 -15.80 11.60 -23.01
CA GLN A 248 -17.04 10.89 -22.78
C GLN A 248 -16.82 9.36 -22.88
N ILE A 249 -17.46 8.59 -22.01
CA ILE A 249 -17.31 7.13 -21.98
C ILE A 249 -17.76 6.46 -23.28
N GLY A 250 -18.80 6.97 -23.95
CA GLY A 250 -19.26 6.44 -25.23
C GLY A 250 -18.16 6.42 -26.29
N LYS A 251 -17.34 7.48 -26.36
CA LYS A 251 -16.20 7.53 -27.28
C LYS A 251 -15.05 6.59 -26.88
N LEU A 252 -14.84 6.41 -25.58
CA LEU A 252 -13.76 5.57 -25.06
C LEU A 252 -14.11 4.09 -25.21
N ILE A 253 -15.33 3.70 -24.86
CA ILE A 253 -15.81 2.33 -25.02
C ILE A 253 -15.87 1.97 -26.51
N GLY A 254 -16.32 2.90 -27.37
CA GLY A 254 -16.33 2.70 -28.82
C GLY A 254 -14.97 2.43 -29.44
N LYS A 255 -13.86 2.85 -28.80
CA LYS A 255 -12.50 2.47 -29.21
C LYS A 255 -12.14 1.03 -28.81
N ILE A 256 -12.78 0.52 -27.74
CA ILE A 256 -12.49 -0.81 -27.18
C ILE A 256 -13.33 -1.88 -27.89
N THR A 257 -14.58 -1.56 -28.24
CA THR A 257 -15.59 -2.53 -28.69
C THR A 257 -16.20 -2.23 -30.07
N GLY A 258 -15.88 -1.08 -30.67
CA GLY A 258 -16.60 -0.57 -31.83
C GLY A 258 -17.82 0.28 -31.43
N LYS A 259 -18.27 1.17 -32.36
CA LYS A 259 -19.31 2.17 -32.05
C LYS A 259 -20.69 1.55 -31.78
N GLU A 260 -21.09 0.55 -32.56
CA GLU A 260 -22.42 -0.10 -32.43
C GLU A 260 -22.51 -0.92 -31.13
N ALA A 261 -21.47 -1.71 -30.83
CA ALA A 261 -21.37 -2.46 -29.57
C ALA A 261 -21.37 -1.54 -28.37
N ALA A 262 -20.60 -0.42 -28.43
CA ALA A 262 -20.54 0.57 -27.35
C ALA A 262 -21.92 1.17 -27.05
N ALA A 263 -22.71 1.50 -28.05
CA ALA A 263 -24.07 2.03 -27.87
C ALA A 263 -24.99 1.04 -27.15
N LYS A 264 -24.96 -0.23 -27.55
CA LYS A 264 -25.75 -1.30 -26.93
C LYS A 264 -25.27 -1.56 -25.47
N ILE A 265 -23.97 -1.68 -25.24
CA ILE A 265 -23.42 -1.88 -23.91
C ILE A 265 -23.83 -0.76 -22.94
N LEU A 266 -23.75 0.50 -23.39
CA LEU A 266 -24.14 1.63 -22.56
C LEU A 266 -25.64 1.66 -22.27
N ASP A 267 -26.48 1.33 -23.26
CA ASP A 267 -27.94 1.22 -23.10
C ASP A 267 -28.27 0.14 -22.06
N GLU A 268 -27.70 -1.06 -22.21
CA GLU A 268 -27.90 -2.18 -21.28
C GLU A 268 -27.39 -1.88 -19.86
N CYS A 269 -26.33 -1.06 -19.71
CA CYS A 269 -25.86 -0.60 -18.42
C CYS A 269 -26.68 0.56 -17.85
N GLY A 270 -27.54 1.20 -18.63
CA GLY A 270 -28.27 2.41 -18.27
C GLY A 270 -27.37 3.65 -18.14
N PHE A 271 -26.23 3.69 -18.87
CA PHE A 271 -25.27 4.78 -18.79
C PHE A 271 -25.44 5.77 -19.95
N ALA A 272 -25.51 7.05 -19.64
CA ALA A 272 -25.47 8.10 -20.65
C ALA A 272 -24.09 8.14 -21.33
N ALA A 273 -24.08 8.17 -22.67
CA ALA A 273 -22.85 8.12 -23.47
C ALA A 273 -21.91 9.33 -23.27
N ASP A 274 -22.44 10.45 -22.78
CA ASP A 274 -21.73 11.69 -22.49
C ASP A 274 -21.10 11.73 -21.09
N LEU A 275 -21.38 10.75 -20.22
CA LEU A 275 -20.72 10.63 -18.94
C LEU A 275 -19.19 10.61 -19.08
N ARG A 276 -18.50 11.05 -18.04
CA ARG A 276 -17.04 10.94 -17.94
C ARG A 276 -16.63 9.82 -16.98
N PRO A 277 -15.47 9.19 -17.19
CA PRO A 277 -14.98 8.12 -16.33
C PRO A 277 -14.98 8.44 -14.83
N ASP A 278 -14.71 9.69 -14.48
CA ASP A 278 -14.64 10.12 -13.07
C ASP A 278 -16.03 10.22 -12.40
N LYS A 279 -17.10 10.05 -13.12
CA LYS A 279 -18.47 10.00 -12.57
C LYS A 279 -18.94 8.58 -12.26
N LEU A 280 -18.28 7.56 -12.80
CA LEU A 280 -18.62 6.16 -12.57
C LEU A 280 -18.15 5.71 -11.20
N THR A 281 -19.01 4.97 -10.50
CA THR A 281 -18.68 4.28 -9.25
C THR A 281 -17.86 3.01 -9.52
N VAL A 282 -17.32 2.38 -8.50
CA VAL A 282 -16.66 1.07 -8.63
C VAL A 282 -17.65 0.02 -9.16
N ALA A 283 -18.90 0.02 -8.69
CA ALA A 283 -19.95 -0.88 -9.17
C ALA A 283 -20.26 -0.67 -10.66
N ASP A 284 -20.30 0.59 -11.12
CA ASP A 284 -20.51 0.89 -12.54
C ASP A 284 -19.36 0.35 -13.41
N PHE A 285 -18.10 0.46 -12.93
CA PHE A 285 -16.95 -0.15 -13.62
C PHE A 285 -17.04 -1.68 -13.65
N VAL A 286 -17.54 -2.32 -12.59
CA VAL A 286 -17.77 -3.77 -12.57
C VAL A 286 -18.82 -4.17 -13.62
N THR A 287 -19.99 -3.51 -13.60
CA THR A 287 -21.07 -3.75 -14.57
C THR A 287 -20.58 -3.55 -16.01
N LEU A 288 -19.86 -2.46 -16.26
CA LEU A 288 -19.29 -2.16 -17.58
C LEU A 288 -18.29 -3.24 -18.02
N THR A 289 -17.47 -3.73 -17.10
CA THR A 289 -16.49 -4.79 -17.40
C THR A 289 -17.19 -6.09 -17.79
N GLN A 290 -18.21 -6.49 -17.04
CA GLN A 290 -19.02 -7.68 -17.35
C GLN A 290 -19.62 -7.58 -18.75
N LYS A 291 -20.31 -6.48 -19.05
CA LYS A 291 -20.93 -6.25 -20.34
C LYS A 291 -19.95 -6.24 -21.50
N ILE A 292 -18.82 -5.57 -21.37
CA ILE A 292 -17.78 -5.57 -22.42
C ILE A 292 -17.25 -6.98 -22.68
N ASN A 293 -17.08 -7.82 -21.64
CA ASN A 293 -16.60 -9.19 -21.84
C ASN A 293 -17.67 -10.12 -22.43
N GLU A 294 -18.95 -9.95 -22.09
CA GLU A 294 -20.06 -10.66 -22.74
C GLU A 294 -20.05 -10.40 -24.26
N TYR A 295 -19.96 -9.13 -24.67
CA TYR A 295 -19.93 -8.78 -26.10
C TYR A 295 -18.68 -9.30 -26.82
N LYS A 296 -17.50 -9.31 -26.19
CA LYS A 296 -16.28 -9.87 -26.79
C LYS A 296 -16.29 -11.39 -26.88
N GLY A 297 -16.98 -12.07 -25.99
CA GLY A 297 -17.19 -13.52 -26.03
C GLY A 297 -18.06 -13.93 -27.23
N LEU A 298 -19.09 -13.14 -27.54
CA LEU A 298 -19.97 -13.36 -28.67
C LEU A 298 -19.31 -13.12 -30.04
N ASP A 299 -18.28 -12.27 -30.10
CA ASP A 299 -17.54 -12.00 -31.35
C ASP A 299 -16.48 -13.08 -31.66
N ASN A 300 -16.25 -14.04 -30.77
CA ASN A 300 -15.26 -15.13 -30.91
C ASN A 300 -15.90 -16.52 -31.10
N GLU A 301 -17.25 -16.64 -31.15
CA GLU A 301 -18.02 -17.81 -31.57
C GLU A 301 -18.50 -17.62 -33.03
#